data_7f41c79dd712dc8c74f1c1fa0ebc6fde
#
_entry.id   7f41c79dd712dc8c74f1c1fa0ebc6fde
#
_cell.length_a   1.000
_cell.length_b   1.000
_cell.length_c   1.000
_cell.angle_alpha   90.00
_cell.angle_beta   90.00
_cell.angle_gamma   90.00
#
_symmetry.space_group_name_H-M   'P 1'
#
loop_
_entity.id
_entity.type
_entity.pdbx_description
1 polymer ?
#
loop_
_entity_poly.entity_id
_entity_poly.type
_entity_poly.pdbx_seq_one_letter_code
_entity_poly.pdbx_strand_id
1 'polypeptide(L)'
;VVRMNTAHATPDGIKTIIKNVREVSPHLALMIDTKGPEVRTTGVDEPIAYHTGDIVKIFGRPEMDSTHDIVNVSYTDIAKDVKVNDHMLFDDGELDMKIVDVQGPMLVAEVQNDGVLGAHKSVNVPGEHIALPAITQKDYNNILLAIEQDIDFIAHSFVRSANDVKAIQDVLDEHN
;
A
#
# COMPACT_ATOMS: atom_id res chain seq x y z
N VAL A 1 -3.76 -23.90 8.03
CA VAL A 1 -2.81 -22.80 7.95
C VAL A 1 -3.28 -21.64 8.82
N VAL A 2 -2.40 -21.10 9.64
CA VAL A 2 -2.65 -19.86 10.40
C VAL A 2 -1.95 -18.72 9.70
N ARG A 3 -2.71 -17.73 9.22
CA ARG A 3 -2.20 -16.52 8.58
C ARG A 3 -2.09 -15.39 9.60
N MET A 4 -0.94 -14.74 9.61
CA MET A 4 -0.66 -13.56 10.42
C MET A 4 -0.58 -12.33 9.51
N ASN A 5 -1.47 -11.35 9.75
CA ASN A 5 -1.49 -10.10 8.97
C ASN A 5 -0.41 -9.15 9.49
N THR A 6 0.66 -8.98 8.72
CA THR A 6 1.80 -8.16 9.10
C THR A 6 1.53 -6.65 9.01
N ALA A 7 0.48 -6.21 8.33
CA ALA A 7 0.14 -4.79 8.23
C ALA A 7 -0.12 -4.19 9.63
N HIS A 8 -0.76 -4.96 10.52
CA HIS A 8 -1.16 -4.53 11.86
C HIS A 8 -0.39 -5.20 12.99
N ALA A 9 0.33 -6.29 12.71
CA ALA A 9 1.07 -7.02 13.72
C ALA A 9 2.43 -6.37 14.02
N THR A 10 2.85 -6.48 15.28
CA THR A 10 4.21 -6.18 15.72
C THR A 10 5.07 -7.46 15.70
N PRO A 11 6.41 -7.36 15.60
CA PRO A 11 7.28 -8.54 15.67
C PRO A 11 7.04 -9.41 16.91
N ASP A 12 6.86 -8.82 18.08
CA ASP A 12 6.57 -9.55 19.32
C ASP A 12 5.19 -10.20 19.31
N GLY A 13 4.20 -9.53 18.70
CA GLY A 13 2.87 -10.10 18.49
C GLY A 13 2.91 -11.32 17.58
N ILE A 14 3.68 -11.28 16.50
CA ILE A 14 3.90 -12.41 15.60
C ILE A 14 4.55 -13.57 16.35
N LYS A 15 5.64 -13.34 17.10
CA LYS A 15 6.32 -14.35 17.91
C LYS A 15 5.38 -15.00 18.93
N THR A 16 4.51 -14.21 19.56
CA THR A 16 3.51 -14.72 20.51
C THR A 16 2.50 -15.64 19.84
N ILE A 17 1.98 -15.26 18.66
CA ILE A 17 1.05 -16.10 17.89
C ILE A 17 1.72 -17.41 17.50
N ILE A 18 2.95 -17.36 16.98
CA ILE A 18 3.72 -18.55 16.59
C ILE A 18 3.86 -19.50 17.77
N LYS A 19 4.31 -18.99 18.93
CA LYS A 19 4.44 -19.78 20.14
C LYS A 19 3.13 -20.49 20.51
N ASN A 20 2.03 -19.74 20.58
CA ASN A 20 0.72 -20.30 20.93
C ASN A 20 0.26 -21.37 19.93
N VAL A 21 0.48 -21.15 18.63
CA VAL A 21 0.11 -22.14 17.59
C VAL A 21 0.96 -23.41 17.74
N ARG A 22 2.27 -23.28 17.93
CA ARG A 22 3.19 -24.44 18.07
C ARG A 22 2.92 -25.23 19.36
N GLU A 23 2.46 -24.57 20.44
CA GLU A 23 2.02 -25.25 21.68
C GLU A 23 0.77 -26.10 21.46
N VAL A 24 -0.16 -25.64 20.59
CA VAL A 24 -1.38 -26.40 20.28
C VAL A 24 -1.10 -27.50 19.28
N SER A 25 -0.33 -27.24 18.24
CA SER A 25 0.02 -28.22 17.20
C SER A 25 1.28 -27.83 16.44
N PRO A 26 2.30 -28.70 16.43
CA PRO A 26 3.51 -28.48 15.61
C PRO A 26 3.27 -28.67 14.10
N HIS A 27 2.12 -29.24 13.72
CA HIS A 27 1.79 -29.57 12.33
C HIS A 27 0.94 -28.51 11.62
N LEU A 28 0.49 -27.48 12.36
CA LEU A 28 -0.22 -26.37 11.75
C LEU A 28 0.76 -25.47 10.99
N ALA A 29 0.56 -25.38 9.68
CA ALA A 29 1.35 -24.48 8.86
C ALA A 29 1.09 -23.01 9.21
N LEU A 30 2.16 -22.22 9.24
CA LEU A 30 2.16 -20.80 9.52
C LEU A 30 2.41 -20.01 8.23
N MET A 31 1.71 -18.90 8.08
CA MET A 31 1.87 -17.98 6.95
C MET A 31 1.89 -16.55 7.44
N ILE A 32 2.82 -15.76 6.92
CA ILE A 32 2.75 -14.30 6.99
C ILE A 32 2.34 -13.76 5.63
N ASP A 33 1.74 -12.58 5.60
CA ASP A 33 1.60 -11.79 4.37
C ASP A 33 2.58 -10.62 4.36
N THR A 34 2.85 -10.07 3.17
CA THR A 34 3.51 -8.78 3.05
C THR A 34 2.46 -7.68 2.88
N LYS A 35 2.77 -6.45 3.31
CA LYS A 35 1.92 -5.31 3.02
C LYS A 35 1.99 -4.95 1.54
N GLY A 36 3.17 -5.07 0.94
CA GLY A 36 3.45 -4.72 -0.45
C GLY A 36 3.49 -3.22 -0.73
N PRO A 37 3.74 -2.85 -1.99
CA PRO A 37 3.86 -1.46 -2.43
C PRO A 37 2.47 -0.83 -2.59
N GLU A 38 1.99 -0.18 -1.55
CA GLU A 38 0.67 0.44 -1.53
C GLU A 38 0.79 1.97 -1.44
N VAL A 39 0.07 2.67 -2.32
CA VAL A 39 -0.12 4.11 -2.20
C VAL A 39 -1.39 4.37 -1.39
N ARG A 40 -1.29 5.26 -0.41
CA ARG A 40 -2.42 5.69 0.41
C ARG A 40 -2.50 7.22 0.47
N THR A 41 -3.70 7.74 0.72
CA THR A 41 -3.87 9.13 1.14
C THR A 41 -3.25 9.33 2.52
N THR A 42 -2.91 10.57 2.85
CA THR A 42 -2.42 10.96 4.18
C THR A 42 -3.58 11.18 5.16
N GLY A 43 -3.29 11.74 6.32
CA GLY A 43 -4.30 12.15 7.30
C GLY A 43 -5.24 13.22 6.76
N VAL A 44 -6.41 13.30 7.34
CA VAL A 44 -7.39 14.39 7.20
C VAL A 44 -7.97 14.69 8.57
N ASP A 45 -8.26 15.95 8.87
CA ASP A 45 -8.87 16.35 10.14
C ASP A 45 -10.29 15.76 10.26
N GLU A 46 -11.07 15.88 9.16
CA GLU A 46 -12.40 15.30 9.01
C GLU A 46 -12.57 14.75 7.59
N PRO A 47 -13.42 13.72 7.38
CA PRO A 47 -13.71 13.21 6.03
C PRO A 47 -14.15 14.33 5.09
N ILE A 48 -13.55 14.37 3.91
CA ILE A 48 -13.73 15.44 2.91
C ILE A 48 -14.78 14.99 1.91
N ALA A 49 -15.88 15.72 1.80
CA ALA A 49 -16.88 15.49 0.75
C ALA A 49 -16.45 16.16 -0.55
N TYR A 50 -16.51 15.39 -1.66
CA TYR A 50 -16.27 15.88 -3.02
C TYR A 50 -17.50 15.69 -3.88
N HIS A 51 -17.66 16.60 -4.83
CA HIS A 51 -18.72 16.56 -5.84
C HIS A 51 -18.12 16.46 -7.24
N THR A 52 -18.85 15.84 -8.13
CA THR A 52 -18.47 15.73 -9.55
C THR A 52 -18.16 17.11 -10.15
N GLY A 53 -16.98 17.24 -10.76
CA GLY A 53 -16.47 18.46 -11.34
C GLY A 53 -15.61 19.31 -10.41
N ASP A 54 -15.45 18.95 -9.14
CA ASP A 54 -14.50 19.62 -8.24
C ASP A 54 -13.07 19.46 -8.78
N ILE A 55 -12.26 20.51 -8.65
CA ILE A 55 -10.86 20.52 -9.05
C ILE A 55 -9.97 20.40 -7.81
N VAL A 56 -9.14 19.38 -7.79
CA VAL A 56 -8.28 19.03 -6.64
C VAL A 56 -6.83 18.94 -7.07
N LYS A 57 -5.93 19.43 -6.24
CA LYS A 57 -4.48 19.29 -6.42
C LYS A 57 -4.01 18.06 -5.65
N ILE A 58 -3.17 17.22 -6.30
CA ILE A 58 -2.64 16.01 -5.68
C ILE A 58 -1.12 16.09 -5.65
N PHE A 59 -0.53 15.76 -4.48
CA PHE A 59 0.92 15.76 -4.28
C PHE A 59 1.38 14.47 -3.58
N GLY A 60 2.61 14.06 -3.87
CA GLY A 60 3.32 13.03 -3.12
C GLY A 60 4.01 13.61 -1.89
N ARG A 61 3.29 13.84 -0.80
CA ARG A 61 3.78 14.45 0.46
C ARG A 61 3.32 13.65 1.68
N PRO A 62 4.01 12.54 2.01
CA PRO A 62 3.59 11.61 3.07
C PRO A 62 3.46 12.24 4.45
N GLU A 63 4.19 13.34 4.70
CA GLU A 63 4.23 14.02 6.01
C GLU A 63 3.18 15.14 6.16
N MET A 64 2.38 15.39 5.13
CA MET A 64 1.39 16.47 5.15
C MET A 64 -0.03 15.90 5.08
N ASP A 65 -0.91 16.39 5.95
CA ASP A 65 -2.33 16.07 5.90
C ASP A 65 -2.99 16.65 4.66
N SER A 66 -4.04 15.99 4.21
CA SER A 66 -4.86 16.43 3.09
C SER A 66 -5.93 17.43 3.55
N THR A 67 -6.29 18.32 2.63
CA THR A 67 -7.39 19.29 2.79
C THR A 67 -8.35 19.16 1.61
N HIS A 68 -9.47 19.90 1.62
CA HIS A 68 -10.43 19.88 0.51
C HIS A 68 -9.78 20.21 -0.84
N ASP A 69 -8.86 21.17 -0.89
CA ASP A 69 -8.24 21.62 -2.15
C ASP A 69 -6.99 20.83 -2.53
N ILE A 70 -6.38 20.13 -1.56
CA ILE A 70 -5.12 19.43 -1.71
C ILE A 70 -5.21 18.03 -1.11
N VAL A 71 -5.07 17.01 -1.93
CA VAL A 71 -4.91 15.62 -1.50
C VAL A 71 -3.43 15.28 -1.51
N ASN A 72 -2.91 14.81 -0.38
CA ASN A 72 -1.55 14.30 -0.28
C ASN A 72 -1.56 12.77 -0.24
N VAL A 73 -0.58 12.16 -0.90
CA VAL A 73 -0.42 10.70 -0.94
C VAL A 73 0.96 10.28 -0.44
N SER A 74 1.06 9.02 -0.03
CA SER A 74 2.27 8.44 0.57
C SER A 74 3.44 8.24 -0.39
N TYR A 75 3.20 8.25 -1.71
CA TYR A 75 4.22 8.06 -2.73
C TYR A 75 4.71 9.40 -3.28
N THR A 76 5.96 9.75 -2.98
CA THR A 76 6.56 11.07 -3.29
C THR A 76 6.67 11.34 -4.78
N ASP A 77 6.89 10.32 -5.59
CA ASP A 77 7.11 10.45 -7.04
C ASP A 77 5.82 10.23 -7.86
N ILE A 78 4.65 10.30 -7.24
CA ILE A 78 3.35 10.04 -7.90
C ILE A 78 3.18 10.82 -9.22
N ALA A 79 3.61 12.07 -9.27
CA ALA A 79 3.50 12.91 -10.46
C ALA A 79 4.47 12.53 -11.60
N LYS A 80 5.42 11.64 -11.35
CA LYS A 80 6.31 11.10 -12.40
C LYS A 80 5.68 9.91 -13.12
N ASP A 81 4.88 9.14 -12.40
CA ASP A 81 4.31 7.88 -12.90
C ASP A 81 2.89 8.07 -13.49
N VAL A 82 2.20 9.14 -13.09
CA VAL A 82 0.81 9.41 -13.49
C VAL A 82 0.76 10.49 -14.58
N LYS A 83 -0.12 10.33 -15.56
CA LYS A 83 -0.23 11.17 -16.75
C LYS A 83 -1.61 11.82 -16.86
N VAL A 84 -1.70 12.83 -17.75
CA VAL A 84 -2.98 13.43 -18.13
C VAL A 84 -3.89 12.36 -18.77
N ASN A 85 -5.14 12.35 -18.37
CA ASN A 85 -6.22 11.40 -18.66
C ASN A 85 -6.18 10.10 -17.85
N ASP A 86 -5.19 9.84 -16.99
CA ASP A 86 -5.27 8.73 -16.07
C ASP A 86 -6.36 8.97 -15.02
N HIS A 87 -6.88 7.89 -14.49
CA HIS A 87 -7.82 7.89 -13.37
C HIS A 87 -7.10 7.46 -12.10
N MET A 88 -7.25 8.24 -11.05
CA MET A 88 -6.82 7.88 -9.70
C MET A 88 -8.05 7.46 -8.90
N LEU A 89 -8.07 6.20 -8.49
CA LEU A 89 -9.16 5.60 -7.73
C LEU A 89 -8.79 5.58 -6.25
N PHE A 90 -9.62 6.18 -5.42
CA PHE A 90 -9.45 6.26 -3.98
C PHE A 90 -10.49 5.39 -3.26
N ASP A 91 -10.10 4.83 -2.10
CA ASP A 91 -10.95 3.98 -1.25
C ASP A 91 -11.59 2.83 -2.06
N ASP A 92 -10.74 2.02 -2.72
CA ASP A 92 -11.14 0.89 -3.55
C ASP A 92 -12.08 1.26 -4.73
N GLY A 93 -12.01 2.51 -5.17
CA GLY A 93 -12.79 3.02 -6.30
C GLY A 93 -14.09 3.73 -5.93
N GLU A 94 -14.35 3.95 -4.64
CA GLU A 94 -15.51 4.75 -4.18
C GLU A 94 -15.44 6.20 -4.67
N LEU A 95 -14.22 6.73 -4.88
CA LEU A 95 -13.99 8.06 -5.41
C LEU A 95 -13.01 7.98 -6.59
N ASP A 96 -13.42 8.50 -7.75
CA ASP A 96 -12.63 8.57 -8.97
C ASP A 96 -12.25 10.02 -9.28
N MET A 97 -10.96 10.28 -9.51
CA MET A 97 -10.43 11.58 -9.92
C MET A 97 -9.62 11.42 -11.20
N LYS A 98 -10.04 12.09 -12.27
CA LYS A 98 -9.34 12.10 -13.56
C LYS A 98 -8.28 13.19 -13.57
N ILE A 99 -7.05 12.84 -13.95
CA ILE A 99 -5.95 13.81 -14.10
C ILE A 99 -6.17 14.66 -15.35
N VAL A 100 -6.28 15.97 -15.15
CA VAL A 100 -6.48 16.96 -16.21
C VAL A 100 -5.23 17.75 -16.55
N ASP A 101 -4.26 17.85 -15.64
CA ASP A 101 -2.97 18.50 -15.86
C ASP A 101 -1.88 17.95 -14.94
N VAL A 102 -0.61 18.08 -15.37
CA VAL A 102 0.58 17.71 -14.59
C VAL A 102 1.56 18.88 -14.59
N GLN A 103 1.82 19.45 -13.42
CA GLN A 103 2.67 20.63 -13.25
C GLN A 103 3.81 20.34 -12.27
N GLY A 104 4.92 19.82 -12.78
CA GLY A 104 6.05 19.39 -11.94
C GLY A 104 5.63 18.30 -10.92
N PRO A 105 5.73 18.55 -9.61
CA PRO A 105 5.34 17.58 -8.59
C PRO A 105 3.83 17.56 -8.29
N MET A 106 3.05 18.42 -8.94
CA MET A 106 1.62 18.59 -8.73
C MET A 106 0.82 17.94 -9.86
N LEU A 107 -0.15 17.10 -9.50
CA LEU A 107 -1.22 16.68 -10.39
C LEU A 107 -2.45 17.57 -10.13
N VAL A 108 -3.15 17.91 -11.22
CA VAL A 108 -4.46 18.56 -11.15
C VAL A 108 -5.49 17.55 -11.59
N ALA A 109 -6.47 17.29 -10.75
CA ALA A 109 -7.50 16.28 -10.98
C ALA A 109 -8.90 16.88 -10.94
N GLU A 110 -9.79 16.32 -11.74
CA GLU A 110 -11.23 16.60 -11.73
C GLU A 110 -11.96 15.40 -11.18
N VAL A 111 -12.78 15.64 -10.16
CA VAL A 111 -13.61 14.62 -9.52
C VAL A 111 -14.69 14.11 -10.47
N GLN A 112 -14.80 12.79 -10.63
CA GLN A 112 -15.69 12.18 -11.62
C GLN A 112 -17.01 11.68 -11.01
N ASN A 113 -17.07 11.47 -9.71
CA ASN A 113 -18.27 11.06 -8.99
C ASN A 113 -18.30 11.65 -7.59
N ASP A 114 -19.51 11.87 -7.06
CA ASP A 114 -19.67 12.31 -5.67
C ASP A 114 -19.16 11.24 -4.71
N GLY A 115 -18.44 11.65 -3.67
CA GLY A 115 -17.89 10.72 -2.68
C GLY A 115 -17.26 11.43 -1.49
N VAL A 116 -16.77 10.65 -0.55
CA VAL A 116 -16.13 11.15 0.68
C VAL A 116 -14.75 10.53 0.82
N LEU A 117 -13.72 11.35 0.98
CA LEU A 117 -12.36 10.90 1.20
C LEU A 117 -12.00 10.94 2.68
N GLY A 118 -11.73 9.76 3.24
CA GLY A 118 -11.18 9.61 4.59
C GLY A 118 -9.66 9.55 4.63
N ALA A 119 -9.10 9.50 5.85
CA ALA A 119 -7.67 9.32 6.07
C ALA A 119 -7.18 7.92 5.66
N HIS A 120 -5.95 7.84 5.16
CA HIS A 120 -5.22 6.60 4.88
C HIS A 120 -5.93 5.62 3.93
N LYS A 121 -6.70 6.16 2.98
CA LYS A 121 -7.43 5.38 1.99
C LYS A 121 -6.51 4.89 0.87
N SER A 122 -6.81 3.72 0.32
CA SER A 122 -6.08 3.16 -0.83
C SER A 122 -6.13 4.09 -2.04
N VAL A 123 -5.05 4.11 -2.82
CA VAL A 123 -4.94 4.86 -4.07
C VAL A 123 -4.45 3.92 -5.16
N ASN A 124 -5.23 3.75 -6.21
CA ASN A 124 -4.89 2.94 -7.37
C ASN A 124 -4.92 3.79 -8.64
N VAL A 125 -3.99 3.50 -9.56
CA VAL A 125 -3.95 4.13 -10.89
C VAL A 125 -4.00 3.01 -11.92
N PRO A 126 -5.19 2.62 -12.39
CA PRO A 126 -5.33 1.51 -13.33
C PRO A 126 -4.58 1.76 -14.64
N GLY A 127 -3.82 0.76 -15.08
CA GLY A 127 -3.06 0.84 -16.34
C GLY A 127 -1.67 1.44 -16.22
N GLU A 128 -1.34 2.14 -15.14
CA GLU A 128 -0.02 2.71 -14.92
C GLU A 128 0.84 1.86 -13.97
N HIS A 129 2.13 1.84 -14.25
CA HIS A 129 3.12 1.16 -13.40
C HIS A 129 3.70 2.14 -12.38
N ILE A 130 3.23 2.07 -11.16
CA ILE A 130 3.78 2.85 -10.05
C ILE A 130 5.13 2.25 -9.64
N ALA A 131 6.20 3.05 -9.70
CA ALA A 131 7.59 2.62 -9.49
C ALA A 131 7.93 2.44 -7.99
N LEU A 132 7.07 1.75 -7.24
CA LEU A 132 7.33 1.38 -5.86
C LEU A 132 8.12 0.07 -5.78
N PRO A 133 9.03 -0.09 -4.78
CA PRO A 133 9.72 -1.35 -4.56
C PRO A 133 8.72 -2.47 -4.26
N ALA A 134 9.03 -3.69 -4.70
CA ALA A 134 8.15 -4.85 -4.50
C ALA A 134 7.89 -5.17 -3.02
N ILE A 135 8.88 -4.92 -2.17
CA ILE A 135 8.82 -5.11 -0.72
C ILE A 135 9.23 -3.81 -0.02
N THR A 136 8.52 -3.46 1.05
CA THR A 136 8.88 -2.35 1.92
C THR A 136 9.98 -2.77 2.91
N GLN A 137 10.60 -1.81 3.61
CA GLN A 137 11.54 -2.14 4.69
C GLN A 137 10.86 -2.97 5.81
N LYS A 138 9.58 -2.69 6.08
CA LYS A 138 8.79 -3.47 7.04
C LYS A 138 8.60 -4.90 6.55
N ASP A 139 8.29 -5.10 5.27
CA ASP A 139 8.15 -6.43 4.69
C ASP A 139 9.47 -7.19 4.75
N TYR A 140 10.59 -6.56 4.41
CA TYR A 140 11.92 -7.16 4.52
C TYR A 140 12.20 -7.66 5.93
N ASN A 141 11.96 -6.84 6.96
CA ASN A 141 12.15 -7.21 8.35
C ASN A 141 11.23 -8.37 8.78
N ASN A 142 9.98 -8.39 8.29
CA ASN A 142 9.04 -9.47 8.56
C ASN A 142 9.45 -10.78 7.85
N ILE A 143 10.04 -10.71 6.66
CA ILE A 143 10.59 -11.88 5.95
C ILE A 143 11.76 -12.47 6.74
N LEU A 144 12.67 -11.64 7.25
CA LEU A 144 13.76 -12.11 8.13
C LEU A 144 13.22 -12.78 9.38
N LEU A 145 12.18 -12.21 10.00
CA LEU A 145 11.50 -12.82 11.13
C LEU A 145 10.86 -14.17 10.75
N ALA A 146 10.27 -14.26 9.55
CA ALA A 146 9.69 -15.51 9.06
C ALA A 146 10.74 -16.62 8.92
N ILE A 147 11.93 -16.29 8.40
CA ILE A 147 13.06 -17.21 8.30
C ILE A 147 13.52 -17.64 9.70
N GLU A 148 13.75 -16.68 10.62
CA GLU A 148 14.16 -16.95 12.01
C GLU A 148 13.19 -17.89 12.74
N GLN A 149 11.88 -17.75 12.47
CA GLN A 149 10.81 -18.48 13.15
C GLN A 149 10.32 -19.73 12.40
N ASP A 150 10.99 -20.12 11.33
CA ASP A 150 10.65 -21.30 10.49
C ASP A 150 9.16 -21.29 10.06
N ILE A 151 8.73 -20.16 9.46
CA ILE A 151 7.37 -20.00 8.93
C ILE A 151 7.27 -20.67 7.55
N ASP A 152 6.20 -21.43 7.33
CA ASP A 152 6.05 -22.28 6.15
C ASP A 152 5.75 -21.51 4.85
N PHE A 153 5.03 -20.38 4.94
CA PHE A 153 4.57 -19.64 3.76
C PHE A 153 4.67 -18.13 3.91
N ILE A 154 4.99 -17.46 2.81
CA ILE A 154 4.87 -16.01 2.63
C ILE A 154 3.85 -15.73 1.53
N ALA A 155 2.77 -15.01 1.87
CA ALA A 155 1.78 -14.52 0.90
C ALA A 155 2.21 -13.13 0.42
N HIS A 156 2.71 -13.02 -0.80
CA HIS A 156 3.15 -11.74 -1.36
C HIS A 156 1.94 -10.93 -1.86
N SER A 157 1.72 -9.75 -1.25
CA SER A 157 0.64 -8.83 -1.62
C SER A 157 1.05 -7.93 -2.80
N PHE A 158 0.07 -7.56 -3.63
CA PHE A 158 0.24 -6.62 -4.74
C PHE A 158 1.33 -6.99 -5.75
N VAL A 159 1.42 -8.27 -6.11
CA VAL A 159 2.36 -8.74 -7.13
C VAL A 159 1.97 -8.17 -8.50
N ARG A 160 2.88 -7.44 -9.13
CA ARG A 160 2.71 -6.80 -10.44
C ARG A 160 3.48 -7.51 -11.55
N SER A 161 4.55 -8.22 -11.19
CA SER A 161 5.46 -8.86 -12.13
C SER A 161 6.19 -10.06 -11.53
N ALA A 162 6.84 -10.86 -12.39
CA ALA A 162 7.75 -11.93 -11.95
C ALA A 162 8.93 -11.38 -11.11
N ASN A 163 9.38 -10.16 -11.37
CA ASN A 163 10.46 -9.53 -10.59
C ASN A 163 10.04 -9.24 -9.15
N ASP A 164 8.75 -8.95 -8.90
CA ASP A 164 8.27 -8.76 -7.54
C ASP A 164 8.35 -10.08 -6.75
N VAL A 165 7.99 -11.20 -7.37
CA VAL A 165 8.15 -12.54 -6.75
C VAL A 165 9.62 -12.85 -6.50
N LYS A 166 10.48 -12.55 -7.48
CA LYS A 166 11.92 -12.75 -7.36
C LYS A 166 12.54 -11.92 -6.23
N ALA A 167 12.05 -10.72 -5.98
CA ALA A 167 12.54 -9.88 -4.88
C ALA A 167 12.41 -10.56 -3.50
N ILE A 168 11.31 -11.31 -3.26
CA ILE A 168 11.18 -12.12 -2.04
C ILE A 168 12.09 -13.33 -2.10
N GLN A 169 12.16 -14.03 -3.23
CA GLN A 169 13.01 -15.21 -3.38
C GLN A 169 14.48 -14.88 -3.12
N ASP A 170 14.97 -13.74 -3.64
CA ASP A 170 16.36 -13.28 -3.42
C ASP A 170 16.65 -13.10 -1.91
N VAL A 171 15.70 -12.54 -1.14
CA VAL A 171 15.86 -12.43 0.34
C VAL A 171 15.90 -13.80 1.01
N LEU A 172 15.04 -14.72 0.57
CA LEU A 172 15.03 -16.09 1.10
C LEU A 172 16.35 -16.82 0.79
N ASP A 173 16.87 -16.67 -0.43
CA ASP A 173 18.11 -17.34 -0.88
C ASP A 173 19.37 -16.78 -0.17
N GLU A 174 19.34 -15.48 0.19
CA GLU A 174 20.44 -14.83 0.92
C GLU A 174 20.52 -15.25 2.41
N HIS A 175 19.41 -15.64 3.00
CA HIS A 175 19.30 -15.85 4.45
C HIS A 175 18.91 -17.27 4.88
N ASN A 176 18.83 -18.21 3.92
CA ASN A 176 18.49 -19.62 4.17
C ASN A 176 19.74 -20.52 4.23
#